data_5ed15cca6a6c4547e902c32d213b2eaf
#
_entry.id   5ed15cca6a6c4547e902c32d213b2eaf
#
_cell.length_a   1.000
_cell.length_b   1.000
_cell.length_c   1.000
_cell.angle_alpha   90.00
_cell.angle_beta   90.00
_cell.angle_gamma   90.00
#
_symmetry.space_group_name_H-M   'P 1'
#
loop_
_entity.id
_entity.type
_entity.pdbx_description
1 polymer ?
#
loop_
_entity_poly.entity_id
_entity_poly.type
_entity_poly.pdbx_seq_one_letter_code
_entity_poly.pdbx_strand_id
1 'polypeptide(L)'
;MTLINFNLNGESISKKISLSLGTRNLLDSIFFAKSNSLEYIVNNRFFLILLDFKLVYSDLIPAFILNGRNVVTFEGLKKKSFYKHMQKILLEDDFNFCSNCFESNILLFYYFLENEIVSKSDILGYRKSLKCNCMDVNTFLSLYLKAEELY
;
A
#
# COMPACT_ATOMS: atom_id res chain seq x y z
N MET A 1 -8.28 26.37 -7.35
CA MET A 1 -7.15 25.56 -6.88
C MET A 1 -6.96 25.74 -5.38
N THR A 2 -6.71 24.68 -4.64
CA THR A 2 -6.45 24.74 -3.20
C THR A 2 -5.06 24.23 -2.88
N LEU A 3 -4.41 24.83 -1.86
CA LEU A 3 -3.12 24.35 -1.38
C LEU A 3 -3.38 23.28 -0.32
N ILE A 4 -2.74 22.13 -0.45
CA ILE A 4 -2.74 21.09 0.57
C ILE A 4 -1.32 20.79 1.02
N ASN A 5 -1.20 20.46 2.30
CA ASN A 5 0.06 20.06 2.92
C ASN A 5 -0.17 18.72 3.61
N PHE A 6 0.66 17.73 3.34
CA PHE A 6 0.55 16.41 3.94
C PHE A 6 1.92 15.74 4.06
N ASN A 7 2.02 14.71 4.87
CA ASN A 7 3.22 13.90 4.97
C ASN A 7 3.08 12.67 4.07
N LEU A 8 4.04 12.44 3.18
CA LEU A 8 4.09 11.26 2.31
C LEU A 8 5.35 10.46 2.62
N ASN A 9 5.18 9.29 3.21
CA ASN A 9 6.29 8.39 3.56
C ASN A 9 7.38 9.06 4.42
N GLY A 10 6.98 9.97 5.31
CA GLY A 10 7.89 10.74 6.17
C GLY A 10 8.37 12.07 5.58
N GLU A 11 8.03 12.38 4.34
CA GLU A 11 8.41 13.64 3.69
C GLU A 11 7.22 14.62 3.65
N SER A 12 7.44 15.88 4.02
CA SER A 12 6.43 16.94 3.89
C SER A 12 6.25 17.34 2.44
N ILE A 13 5.00 17.25 1.97
CA ILE A 13 4.60 17.60 0.60
C ILE A 13 3.64 18.78 0.65
N SER A 14 3.89 19.78 -0.19
CA SER A 14 3.01 20.94 -0.42
C SER A 14 2.65 21.01 -1.90
N LYS A 15 1.35 20.98 -2.22
CA LYS A 15 0.86 21.00 -3.60
C LYS A 15 -0.41 21.83 -3.75
N LYS A 16 -0.47 22.63 -4.85
CA LYS A 16 -1.71 23.23 -5.32
C LYS A 16 -2.46 22.22 -6.20
N ILE A 17 -3.69 21.95 -5.87
CA ILE A 17 -4.51 20.95 -6.54
C ILE A 17 -5.88 21.49 -6.91
N SER A 18 -6.52 20.89 -7.93
CA SER A 18 -7.96 21.03 -8.17
C SER A 18 -8.74 20.23 -7.12
N LEU A 19 -9.91 20.71 -6.72
CA LEU A 19 -10.81 19.96 -5.82
C LEU A 19 -11.34 18.66 -6.44
N SER A 20 -11.33 18.56 -7.77
CA SER A 20 -11.74 17.36 -8.50
C SER A 20 -10.61 16.31 -8.64
N LEU A 21 -9.38 16.61 -8.20
CA LEU A 21 -8.26 15.70 -8.32
C LEU A 21 -8.43 14.51 -7.36
N GLY A 22 -8.32 13.29 -7.88
CA GLY A 22 -8.29 12.07 -7.08
C GLY A 22 -6.93 11.86 -6.41
N THR A 23 -6.93 11.21 -5.25
CA THR A 23 -5.70 10.92 -4.49
C THR A 23 -4.71 10.09 -5.31
N ARG A 24 -5.17 9.05 -6.01
CA ARG A 24 -4.30 8.23 -6.86
C ARG A 24 -3.57 9.07 -7.89
N ASN A 25 -4.28 9.92 -8.64
CA ASN A 25 -3.68 10.76 -9.68
C ASN A 25 -2.63 11.73 -9.11
N LEU A 26 -2.89 12.27 -7.91
CA LEU A 26 -1.92 13.10 -7.22
C LEU A 26 -0.66 12.31 -6.86
N LEU A 27 -0.80 11.14 -6.24
CA LEU A 27 0.33 10.30 -5.83
C LEU A 27 1.14 9.83 -7.05
N ASP A 28 0.47 9.37 -8.11
CA ASP A 28 1.11 8.97 -9.36
C ASP A 28 1.95 10.13 -9.95
N SER A 29 1.42 11.34 -9.95
CA SER A 29 2.15 12.52 -10.43
C SER A 29 3.39 12.83 -9.60
N ILE A 30 3.32 12.65 -8.27
CA ILE A 30 4.46 12.87 -7.36
C ILE A 30 5.55 11.81 -7.60
N PHE A 31 5.16 10.54 -7.68
CA PHE A 31 6.12 9.45 -7.87
C PHE A 31 6.73 9.45 -9.28
N PHE A 32 5.93 9.75 -10.30
CA PHE A 32 6.43 9.91 -11.66
C PHE A 32 7.49 11.02 -11.75
N ALA A 33 7.22 12.15 -11.13
CA ALA A 33 8.19 13.26 -11.10
C ALA A 33 9.52 12.90 -10.38
N LYS A 34 9.45 11.97 -9.40
CA LYS A 34 10.65 11.50 -8.68
C LYS A 34 11.41 10.40 -9.41
N SER A 35 10.73 9.53 -10.15
CA SER A 35 11.34 8.32 -10.75
C SER A 35 11.78 8.50 -12.20
N ASN A 36 11.23 9.46 -12.93
CA ASN A 36 11.40 9.64 -14.38
C ASN A 36 11.13 8.37 -15.22
N SER A 37 10.37 7.39 -14.69
CA SER A 37 10.09 6.14 -15.39
C SER A 37 8.61 5.96 -15.69
N LEU A 38 8.31 5.55 -16.93
CA LEU A 38 6.96 5.21 -17.39
C LEU A 38 6.45 3.87 -16.79
N GLU A 39 7.34 3.02 -16.30
CA GLU A 39 6.99 1.73 -15.70
C GLU A 39 6.11 1.87 -14.45
N TYR A 40 6.22 2.99 -13.75
CA TYR A 40 5.43 3.26 -12.55
C TYR A 40 3.92 3.33 -12.83
N ILE A 41 3.51 3.83 -14.01
CA ILE A 41 2.09 4.12 -14.33
C ILE A 41 1.31 2.87 -14.74
N VAL A 42 1.98 1.83 -15.24
CA VAL A 42 1.31 0.73 -15.98
C VAL A 42 0.81 -0.40 -15.08
N ASN A 43 1.33 -0.58 -13.87
CA ASN A 43 1.20 -1.85 -13.14
C ASN A 43 0.27 -1.84 -11.92
N ASN A 44 -0.38 -0.75 -11.54
CA ASN A 44 -1.17 -0.69 -10.30
C ASN A 44 -2.67 -0.61 -10.54
N ARG A 45 -3.35 -1.77 -10.53
CA ARG A 45 -4.82 -1.83 -10.56
C ARG A 45 -5.49 -1.62 -9.20
N PHE A 46 -4.80 -1.92 -8.10
CA PHE A 46 -5.32 -1.79 -6.74
C PHE A 46 -4.34 -0.98 -5.91
N PHE A 47 -4.64 0.28 -5.71
CA PHE A 47 -3.74 1.18 -5.00
C PHE A 47 -4.23 1.43 -3.57
N LEU A 48 -3.83 0.56 -2.66
CA LEU A 48 -3.99 0.77 -1.23
C LEU A 48 -2.95 1.76 -0.71
N ILE A 49 -3.37 2.57 0.23
CA ILE A 49 -2.51 3.43 1.04
C ILE A 49 -2.91 3.30 2.51
N LEU A 50 -2.01 3.66 3.42
CA LEU A 50 -2.35 3.94 4.80
C LEU A 50 -2.54 5.45 4.95
N LEU A 51 -3.73 5.86 5.32
CA LEU A 51 -4.07 7.24 5.67
C LEU A 51 -4.28 7.31 7.17
N ASP A 52 -3.38 7.98 7.90
CA ASP A 52 -3.37 8.01 9.36
C ASP A 52 -3.53 6.60 9.97
N PHE A 53 -2.73 5.65 9.49
CA PHE A 53 -2.70 4.24 9.90
C PHE A 53 -3.93 3.40 9.54
N LYS A 54 -4.86 3.92 8.71
CA LYS A 54 -6.03 3.18 8.22
C LYS A 54 -5.88 2.83 6.74
N LEU A 55 -6.26 1.61 6.38
CA LEU A 55 -6.28 1.18 4.97
C LEU A 55 -7.36 1.93 4.19
N VAL A 56 -6.96 2.53 3.09
CA VAL A 56 -7.84 3.28 2.20
C VAL A 56 -7.47 3.00 0.75
N TYR A 57 -8.47 2.88 -0.12
CA TYR A 57 -8.25 2.88 -1.57
C TYR A 57 -8.08 4.31 -2.07
N SER A 58 -6.92 4.61 -2.63
CA SER A 58 -6.62 5.96 -3.12
C SER A 58 -7.51 6.42 -4.27
N ASP A 59 -8.07 5.45 -5.03
CA ASP A 59 -9.02 5.73 -6.10
C ASP A 59 -10.38 6.24 -5.61
N LEU A 60 -10.73 5.96 -4.35
CA LEU A 60 -12.04 6.26 -3.78
C LEU A 60 -12.09 7.57 -3.00
N ILE A 61 -10.96 8.24 -2.83
CA ILE A 61 -10.89 9.48 -2.04
C ILE A 61 -10.34 10.65 -2.86
N PRO A 62 -10.90 11.84 -2.73
CA PRO A 62 -10.36 13.04 -3.35
C PRO A 62 -9.06 13.48 -2.67
N ALA A 63 -8.15 14.08 -3.43
CA ALA A 63 -6.81 14.44 -2.96
C ALA A 63 -6.82 15.49 -1.83
N PHE A 64 -7.83 16.35 -1.74
CA PHE A 64 -7.91 17.36 -0.67
C PHE A 64 -8.08 16.74 0.73
N ILE A 65 -8.55 15.49 0.83
CA ILE A 65 -8.65 14.75 2.10
C ILE A 65 -7.27 14.51 2.73
N LEU A 66 -6.21 14.50 1.94
CA LEU A 66 -4.85 14.30 2.45
C LEU A 66 -4.34 15.49 3.26
N ASN A 67 -4.98 16.65 3.18
CA ASN A 67 -4.51 17.85 3.85
C ASN A 67 -4.36 17.64 5.38
N GLY A 68 -3.17 17.90 5.92
CA GLY A 68 -2.82 17.71 7.33
C GLY A 68 -2.62 16.25 7.76
N ARG A 69 -2.61 15.28 6.84
CA ARG A 69 -2.58 13.85 7.16
C ARG A 69 -1.26 13.17 6.81
N ASN A 70 -1.07 11.98 7.38
CA ASN A 70 0.05 11.10 7.10
C ASN A 70 -0.37 10.02 6.10
N VAL A 71 0.39 9.89 5.02
CA VAL A 71 0.18 8.90 3.96
C VAL A 71 1.38 7.98 3.90
N VAL A 72 1.13 6.67 4.01
CA VAL A 72 2.15 5.65 3.75
C VAL A 72 1.73 4.84 2.54
N THR A 73 2.65 4.69 1.60
CA THR A 73 2.48 3.90 0.38
C THR A 73 3.49 2.75 0.35
N PHE A 74 3.33 1.85 -0.61
CA PHE A 74 4.28 0.76 -0.82
C PHE A 74 5.73 1.27 -1.02
N GLU A 75 5.93 2.39 -1.70
CA GLU A 75 7.26 3.01 -1.89
C GLU A 75 7.92 3.38 -0.56
N GLY A 76 7.11 3.81 0.41
CA GLY A 76 7.60 4.06 1.77
C GLY A 76 8.00 2.78 2.49
N LEU A 77 7.26 1.68 2.28
CA LEU A 77 7.58 0.38 2.88
C LEU A 77 8.86 -0.22 2.35
N LYS A 78 9.22 0.00 1.09
CA LYS A 78 10.50 -0.48 0.51
C LYS A 78 11.73 -0.04 1.31
N LYS A 79 11.64 1.06 2.03
CA LYS A 79 12.74 1.60 2.86
C LYS A 79 12.79 0.99 4.27
N LYS A 80 11.77 0.21 4.67
CA LYS A 80 11.67 -0.41 5.99
C LYS A 80 12.26 -1.81 6.02
N SER A 81 12.73 -2.24 7.20
CA SER A 81 13.21 -3.62 7.44
C SER A 81 12.14 -4.66 7.14
N PHE A 82 10.89 -4.36 7.44
CA PHE A 82 9.73 -5.18 7.10
C PHE A 82 9.74 -5.67 5.64
N TYR A 83 10.01 -4.77 4.68
CA TYR A 83 10.00 -5.16 3.26
C TYR A 83 11.09 -6.17 2.93
N LYS A 84 12.27 -6.03 3.53
CA LYS A 84 13.36 -7.01 3.36
C LYS A 84 12.99 -8.38 3.91
N HIS A 85 12.31 -8.43 5.06
CA HIS A 85 11.81 -9.68 5.63
C HIS A 85 10.76 -10.32 4.72
N MET A 86 9.80 -9.53 4.19
CA MET A 86 8.82 -10.04 3.24
C MET A 86 9.45 -10.59 1.96
N GLN A 87 10.43 -9.90 1.39
CA GLN A 87 11.16 -10.40 0.22
C GLN A 87 11.80 -11.75 0.50
N LYS A 88 12.44 -11.93 1.66
CA LYS A 88 13.06 -13.19 2.07
C LYS A 88 12.01 -14.32 2.14
N ILE A 89 10.88 -14.09 2.80
CA ILE A 89 9.79 -15.09 2.91
C ILE A 89 9.26 -15.50 1.53
N LEU A 90 9.02 -14.52 0.65
CA LEU A 90 8.51 -14.80 -0.69
C LEU A 90 9.50 -15.62 -1.53
N LEU A 91 10.81 -15.37 -1.37
CA LEU A 91 11.85 -16.14 -2.05
C LEU A 91 11.96 -17.55 -1.51
N GLU A 92 11.91 -17.73 -0.18
CA GLU A 92 11.99 -19.05 0.47
C GLU A 92 10.80 -19.96 0.10
N ASP A 93 9.63 -19.39 -0.07
CA ASP A 93 8.42 -20.13 -0.45
C ASP A 93 8.22 -20.24 -1.98
N ASP A 94 9.17 -19.73 -2.76
CA ASP A 94 9.08 -19.64 -4.24
C ASP A 94 7.71 -19.06 -4.68
N PHE A 95 7.25 -18.02 -3.96
CA PHE A 95 5.93 -17.44 -4.18
C PHE A 95 6.03 -16.03 -4.77
N ASN A 96 5.21 -15.80 -5.81
CA ASN A 96 5.06 -14.50 -6.43
C ASN A 96 3.58 -14.07 -6.48
N PHE A 97 3.29 -12.92 -5.87
CA PHE A 97 2.02 -12.24 -6.14
C PHE A 97 1.96 -11.79 -7.59
N CYS A 98 0.76 -11.74 -8.16
CA CYS A 98 0.60 -11.12 -9.48
C CYS A 98 0.95 -9.63 -9.43
N SER A 99 1.38 -9.07 -10.56
CA SER A 99 1.76 -7.64 -10.66
C SER A 99 0.66 -6.67 -10.24
N ASN A 100 -0.61 -7.08 -10.34
CA ASN A 100 -1.75 -6.22 -10.01
C ASN A 100 -1.99 -6.06 -8.50
N CYS A 101 -1.59 -7.03 -7.68
CA CYS A 101 -1.91 -7.03 -6.25
C CYS A 101 -0.69 -7.11 -5.33
N PHE A 102 0.53 -7.23 -5.87
CA PHE A 102 1.75 -7.36 -5.09
C PHE A 102 1.88 -6.27 -4.02
N GLU A 103 1.86 -5.01 -4.44
CA GLU A 103 2.05 -3.87 -3.55
C GLU A 103 0.96 -3.78 -2.50
N SER A 104 -0.29 -4.03 -2.88
CA SER A 104 -1.43 -4.02 -1.98
C SER A 104 -1.38 -5.13 -0.94
N ASN A 105 -0.93 -6.34 -1.32
CA ASN A 105 -0.76 -7.42 -0.35
C ASN A 105 0.37 -7.14 0.64
N ILE A 106 1.49 -6.58 0.19
CA ILE A 106 2.58 -6.19 1.09
C ILE A 106 2.11 -5.12 2.08
N LEU A 107 1.35 -4.14 1.61
CA LEU A 107 0.78 -3.11 2.48
C LEU A 107 -0.24 -3.67 3.48
N LEU A 108 -1.05 -4.67 3.07
CA LEU A 108 -1.95 -5.40 3.96
C LEU A 108 -1.21 -6.13 5.07
N PHE A 109 -0.15 -6.88 4.75
CA PHE A 109 0.65 -7.56 5.77
C PHE A 109 1.24 -6.57 6.77
N TYR A 110 1.79 -5.48 6.28
CA TYR A 110 2.30 -4.42 7.15
C TYR A 110 1.21 -3.86 8.07
N TYR A 111 0.04 -3.57 7.52
CA TYR A 111 -1.11 -3.09 8.29
C TYR A 111 -1.55 -4.08 9.37
N PHE A 112 -1.62 -5.37 9.06
CA PHE A 112 -2.01 -6.39 10.02
C PHE A 112 -1.02 -6.50 11.18
N LEU A 113 0.28 -6.48 10.88
CA LEU A 113 1.32 -6.58 11.90
C LEU A 113 1.35 -5.34 12.80
N GLU A 114 1.29 -4.14 12.22
CA GLU A 114 1.27 -2.89 12.99
C GLU A 114 0.02 -2.73 13.88
N ASN A 115 -1.09 -3.35 13.52
CA ASN A 115 -2.34 -3.27 14.27
C ASN A 115 -2.65 -4.55 15.07
N GLU A 116 -1.71 -5.50 15.12
CA GLU A 116 -1.87 -6.77 15.84
C GLU A 116 -3.16 -7.51 15.45
N ILE A 117 -3.52 -7.48 14.15
CA ILE A 117 -4.72 -8.14 13.64
C ILE A 117 -4.44 -9.62 13.49
N VAL A 118 -4.87 -10.41 14.47
CA VAL A 118 -4.66 -11.86 14.52
C VAL A 118 -5.90 -12.68 14.16
N SER A 119 -7.07 -12.05 14.06
CA SER A 119 -8.30 -12.73 13.72
C SER A 119 -8.28 -13.18 12.25
N LYS A 120 -8.38 -14.49 12.04
CA LYS A 120 -8.48 -15.08 10.69
C LYS A 120 -9.64 -14.48 9.88
N SER A 121 -10.78 -14.22 10.52
CA SER A 121 -11.96 -13.64 9.85
C SER A 121 -11.69 -12.22 9.35
N ASP A 122 -10.99 -11.40 10.13
CA ASP A 122 -10.66 -10.02 9.74
C ASP A 122 -9.64 -10.00 8.61
N ILE A 123 -8.58 -10.80 8.72
CA ILE A 123 -7.56 -10.97 7.67
C ILE A 123 -8.22 -11.37 6.34
N LEU A 124 -9.12 -12.34 6.36
CA LEU A 124 -9.85 -12.79 5.18
C LEU A 124 -10.82 -11.75 4.64
N GLY A 125 -11.45 -10.96 5.51
CA GLY A 125 -12.31 -9.84 5.10
C GLY A 125 -11.54 -8.81 4.29
N TYR A 126 -10.39 -8.37 4.78
CA TYR A 126 -9.50 -7.46 4.05
C TYR A 126 -8.99 -8.07 2.75
N ARG A 127 -8.56 -9.34 2.78
CA ARG A 127 -8.07 -10.04 1.60
C ARG A 127 -9.10 -10.09 0.47
N LYS A 128 -10.37 -10.38 0.79
CA LYS A 128 -11.47 -10.40 -0.19
C LYS A 128 -11.69 -9.05 -0.85
N SER A 129 -11.44 -7.96 -0.15
CA SER A 129 -11.61 -6.61 -0.71
C SER A 129 -10.68 -6.31 -1.88
N LEU A 130 -9.52 -6.98 -1.96
CA LEU A 130 -8.58 -6.81 -3.08
C LEU A 130 -9.07 -7.39 -4.41
N LYS A 131 -10.12 -8.21 -4.41
CA LYS A 131 -10.71 -8.82 -5.61
C LYS A 131 -9.68 -9.51 -6.52
N CYS A 132 -8.61 -10.02 -5.95
CA CYS A 132 -7.57 -10.75 -6.66
C CYS A 132 -7.51 -12.20 -6.18
N ASN A 133 -7.52 -13.15 -7.12
CA ASN A 133 -7.49 -14.59 -6.86
C ASN A 133 -6.14 -15.23 -7.23
N CYS A 134 -5.04 -14.45 -7.28
CA CYS A 134 -3.72 -14.97 -7.63
C CYS A 134 -3.13 -15.91 -6.57
N MET A 135 -3.73 -15.94 -5.39
CA MET A 135 -3.32 -16.75 -4.25
C MET A 135 -4.53 -17.31 -3.51
N ASP A 136 -4.47 -18.55 -3.13
CA ASP A 136 -5.48 -19.15 -2.26
C ASP A 136 -5.35 -18.65 -0.81
N VAL A 137 -6.41 -18.84 -0.04
CA VAL A 137 -6.52 -18.35 1.34
C VAL A 137 -5.49 -18.98 2.27
N ASN A 138 -5.21 -20.28 2.12
CA ASN A 138 -4.30 -20.99 3.01
C ASN A 138 -2.87 -20.52 2.80
N THR A 139 -2.46 -20.32 1.55
CA THR A 139 -1.16 -19.78 1.21
C THR A 139 -1.00 -18.35 1.76
N PHE A 140 -2.02 -17.51 1.62
CA PHE A 140 -2.00 -16.15 2.17
C PHE A 140 -1.82 -16.14 3.70
N LEU A 141 -2.56 -16.98 4.42
CA LEU A 141 -2.45 -17.10 5.87
C LEU A 141 -1.09 -17.66 6.30
N SER A 142 -0.56 -18.64 5.57
CA SER A 142 0.79 -19.18 5.84
C SER A 142 1.87 -18.12 5.70
N LEU A 143 1.83 -17.32 4.64
CA LEU A 143 2.77 -16.20 4.45
C LEU A 143 2.63 -15.14 5.56
N TYR A 144 1.41 -14.84 5.97
CA TYR A 144 1.17 -13.91 7.07
C TYR A 144 1.77 -14.40 8.38
N LEU A 145 1.55 -15.67 8.76
CA LEU A 145 2.11 -16.25 9.99
C LEU A 145 3.64 -16.22 9.99
N LYS A 146 4.27 -16.53 8.86
CA LYS A 146 5.74 -16.40 8.73
C LYS A 146 6.21 -14.95 8.86
N ALA A 147 5.46 -14.00 8.33
CA ALA A 147 5.77 -12.58 8.48
C ALA A 147 5.66 -12.13 9.95
N GLU A 148 4.66 -12.62 10.68
CA GLU A 148 4.46 -12.35 12.10
C GLU A 148 5.61 -12.89 12.96
N GLU A 149 6.14 -14.08 12.65
CA GLU A 149 7.27 -14.65 13.38
C GLU A 149 8.59 -13.86 13.23
N LEU A 150 8.72 -13.08 12.15
CA LEU A 150 9.93 -12.32 11.83
C LEU A 150 9.84 -10.83 12.14
N TYR A 151 8.65 -10.35 12.49
CA TYR A 151 8.39 -8.94 12.77
C TYR A 151 8.62 -8.58 14.23
#